data_1518b97816ab5d784e8215f37af133c1
#
_entry.id   1518b97816ab5d784e8215f37af133c1
#
_cell.length_a   1.000
_cell.length_b   1.000
_cell.length_c   1.000
_cell.angle_alpha   90.00
_cell.angle_beta   90.00
_cell.angle_gamma   90.00
#
_symmetry.space_group_name_H-M   'P 1'
#
loop_
_entity.id
_entity.type
_entity.pdbx_description
1 polymer ?
#
loop_
_entity_poly.entity_id
_entity_poly.type
_entity_poly.pdbx_seq_one_letter_code
_entity_poly.pdbx_strand_id
1 'polypeptide(L)' 'MSTMLTGAKLRAIRALRNITQAHLAEKSGVSANAIAEYEQGKRDLRADTIRKLCEALGVQVTYKVDGTEISGP' A
#
# COMPACT_ATOMS: atom_id res chain seq x y z
N MET A 1 10.48 -12.96 -4.63
CA MET A 1 9.58 -11.83 -4.95
C MET A 1 9.30 -11.03 -3.70
N SER A 2 9.38 -9.74 -3.80
CA SER A 2 9.03 -8.88 -2.68
C SER A 2 8.39 -7.60 -3.20
N THR A 3 7.44 -7.07 -2.43
CA THR A 3 6.90 -5.75 -2.69
C THR A 3 7.75 -4.74 -1.93
N MET A 4 7.85 -3.54 -2.48
CA MET A 4 8.64 -2.48 -1.86
C MET A 4 7.85 -1.66 -0.85
N LEU A 5 6.54 -1.88 -0.76
CA LEU A 5 5.70 -1.16 0.19
C LEU A 5 5.74 -1.82 1.57
N THR A 6 5.90 -1.01 2.59
CA THR A 6 5.76 -1.40 3.99
C THR A 6 4.74 -0.49 4.65
N GLY A 7 4.32 -0.83 5.87
CA GLY A 7 3.40 0.04 6.62
C GLY A 7 3.98 1.43 6.84
N ALA A 8 5.27 1.52 7.15
CA ALA A 8 5.93 2.81 7.32
C ALA A 8 5.96 3.62 6.04
N LYS A 9 6.23 2.96 4.90
CA LYS A 9 6.24 3.64 3.60
C LYS A 9 4.84 4.09 3.21
N LEU A 10 3.82 3.27 3.48
CA LEU A 10 2.44 3.63 3.23
C LEU A 10 2.07 4.91 3.98
N ARG A 11 2.42 4.97 5.26
CA ARG A 11 2.16 6.15 6.08
C ARG A 11 2.86 7.39 5.53
N ALA A 12 4.12 7.24 5.12
CA ALA A 12 4.90 8.34 4.56
C ALA A 12 4.29 8.86 3.25
N ILE A 13 3.90 7.95 2.35
CA ILE A 13 3.29 8.33 1.07
C ILE A 13 1.96 9.02 1.31
N ARG A 14 1.15 8.48 2.22
CA ARG A 14 -0.14 9.07 2.56
C ARG A 14 0.05 10.50 3.10
N ALA A 15 1.02 10.69 3.98
CA ALA A 15 1.32 12.00 4.54
C ALA A 15 1.78 13.00 3.47
N LEU A 16 2.63 12.56 2.55
CA LEU A 16 3.10 13.39 1.45
C LEU A 16 1.96 13.86 0.55
N ARG A 17 0.91 13.05 0.43
CA ARG A 17 -0.24 13.36 -0.41
C ARG A 17 -1.40 13.97 0.36
N ASN A 18 -1.22 14.24 1.64
CA ASN A 18 -2.27 14.79 2.52
C ASN A 18 -3.57 13.98 2.48
N ILE A 19 -3.43 12.66 2.50
CA ILE A 19 -4.56 11.75 2.49
C ILE A 19 -4.71 11.12 3.87
N THR A 20 -5.91 11.22 4.45
CA THR A 20 -6.19 10.57 5.73
C THR A 20 -6.39 9.07 5.55
N GLN A 21 -6.29 8.32 6.64
CA GLN A 21 -6.59 6.88 6.60
C GLN A 21 -8.02 6.63 6.13
N ALA A 22 -8.97 7.42 6.60
CA ALA A 22 -10.37 7.29 6.21
C ALA A 22 -10.57 7.56 4.71
N HIS A 23 -9.91 8.58 4.19
CA HIS A 23 -10.00 8.91 2.77
C HIS A 23 -9.37 7.80 1.91
N LEU A 24 -8.22 7.29 2.33
CA LEU A 24 -7.58 6.18 1.62
C LEU A 24 -8.46 4.92 1.66
N ALA A 25 -9.10 4.64 2.79
CA ALA A 25 -10.02 3.53 2.91
C ALA A 25 -11.16 3.66 1.89
N GLU A 26 -11.72 4.84 1.79
CA GLU A 26 -12.81 5.12 0.84
C GLU A 26 -12.36 4.92 -0.60
N LYS A 27 -11.19 5.43 -0.96
CA LYS A 27 -10.68 5.33 -2.33
C LYS A 27 -10.26 3.91 -2.71
N SER A 28 -9.71 3.17 -1.78
CA SER A 28 -9.14 1.85 -2.05
C SER A 28 -10.11 0.70 -1.84
N GLY A 29 -11.16 0.91 -1.06
CA GLY A 29 -12.06 -0.15 -0.63
C GLY A 29 -11.48 -1.01 0.49
N VAL A 30 -10.36 -0.62 1.08
CA VAL A 30 -9.73 -1.31 2.21
C VAL A 30 -10.16 -0.60 3.49
N SER A 31 -10.47 -1.36 4.55
CA SER A 31 -10.95 -0.74 5.78
C SER A 31 -9.89 0.17 6.41
N ALA A 32 -10.35 1.27 7.00
CA ALA A 32 -9.46 2.20 7.70
C ALA A 32 -8.71 1.50 8.84
N ASN A 33 -9.37 0.57 9.52
CA ASN A 33 -8.76 -0.18 10.61
C ASN A 33 -7.61 -1.05 10.11
N ALA A 34 -7.79 -1.71 8.96
CA ALA A 34 -6.73 -2.52 8.36
C ALA A 34 -5.53 -1.65 7.96
N ILE A 35 -5.80 -0.48 7.40
CA ILE A 35 -4.75 0.47 7.02
C ILE A 35 -3.98 0.92 8.28
N ALA A 36 -4.70 1.31 9.33
CA ALA A 36 -4.08 1.76 10.56
C ALA A 36 -3.19 0.69 11.19
N GLU A 37 -3.68 -0.55 11.26
CA GLU A 37 -2.93 -1.65 11.83
C GLU A 37 -1.69 -1.99 11.01
N TYR A 38 -1.81 -1.93 9.69
CA TYR A 38 -0.68 -2.16 8.81
C TYR A 38 0.40 -1.08 8.98
N GLU A 39 0.00 0.18 9.08
CA GLU A 39 0.92 1.29 9.31
C GLU A 39 1.62 1.19 10.65
N GLN A 40 0.97 0.61 11.63
CA GLN A 40 1.54 0.42 12.98
C GLN A 40 2.40 -0.84 13.09
N GLY A 41 2.46 -1.65 12.04
CA GLY A 41 3.20 -2.90 12.07
C GLY A 41 2.51 -4.01 12.84
N LYS A 42 1.23 -3.86 13.14
CA LYS A 42 0.45 -4.85 13.89
C LYS A 42 -0.18 -5.90 13.01
N ARG A 43 -0.13 -5.74 11.71
CA ARG A 43 -0.85 -6.58 10.76
C ARG A 43 -0.14 -6.56 9.42
N ASP A 44 -0.09 -7.71 8.77
CA ASP A 44 0.31 -7.80 7.37
C ASP A 44 -0.93 -7.71 6.50
N LEU A 45 -0.74 -7.30 5.25
CA LEU A 45 -1.79 -7.29 4.25
C LEU A 45 -1.37 -8.17 3.09
N ARG A 46 -2.36 -8.75 2.43
CA ARG A 46 -2.12 -9.57 1.24
C ARG A 46 -1.67 -8.69 0.09
N ALA A 47 -0.97 -9.30 -0.87
CA ALA A 47 -0.42 -8.57 -2.00
C ALA A 47 -1.49 -7.84 -2.81
N ASP A 48 -2.66 -8.46 -3.00
CA ASP A 48 -3.75 -7.83 -3.73
C ASP A 48 -4.33 -6.62 -2.98
N THR A 49 -4.37 -6.68 -1.64
CA THR A 49 -4.81 -5.55 -0.82
C THR A 49 -3.81 -4.41 -0.90
N ILE A 50 -2.51 -4.72 -0.83
CA ILE A 50 -1.45 -3.72 -0.99
C ILE A 50 -1.54 -3.06 -2.35
N ARG A 51 -1.82 -3.83 -3.40
CA ARG A 51 -1.98 -3.28 -4.74
C ARG A 51 -3.14 -2.28 -4.81
N LYS A 52 -4.27 -2.59 -4.16
CA LYS A 52 -5.41 -1.66 -4.12
C LYS A 52 -5.04 -0.34 -3.46
N LEU A 53 -4.25 -0.40 -2.39
CA LEU A 53 -3.77 0.81 -1.72
C LEU A 53 -2.85 1.61 -2.63
N CYS A 54 -1.92 0.94 -3.30
CA CYS A 54 -1.01 1.60 -4.23
C CYS A 54 -1.75 2.25 -5.39
N GLU A 55 -2.74 1.58 -5.94
CA GLU A 55 -3.57 2.14 -7.02
C GLU A 55 -4.31 3.39 -6.56
N ALA A 56 -4.88 3.33 -5.35
CA ALA A 56 -5.59 4.48 -4.79
C ALA A 56 -4.68 5.68 -4.56
N LEU A 57 -3.41 5.43 -4.26
CA LEU A 57 -2.41 6.47 -4.04
C LEU A 57 -1.70 6.90 -5.32
N GLY A 58 -1.93 6.21 -6.43
CA GLY A 58 -1.23 6.49 -7.69
C GLY A 58 0.24 6.08 -7.67
N VAL A 59 0.57 5.06 -6.88
CA VAL A 59 1.93 4.55 -6.74
C VAL A 59 2.04 3.23 -7.48
N GLN A 60 3.12 3.05 -8.24
CA GLN A 60 3.39 1.79 -8.89
C GLN A 60 3.96 0.78 -7.91
N VAL A 61 3.48 -0.47 -8.04
CA VAL A 61 4.03 -1.60 -7.29
C VAL A 61 5.06 -2.29 -8.18
N THR A 62 6.25 -2.49 -7.65
CA THR A 62 7.34 -3.14 -8.37
C THR A 62 7.66 -4.48 -7.73
N TYR A 63 7.76 -5.51 -8.56
CA TYR A 63 8.10 -6.86 -8.13
C TYR A 63 9.35 -7.32 -8.86
N LYS A 64 10.09 -8.24 -8.23
CA LYS A 64 11.15 -8.97 -8.91
C LYS A 64 10.77 -10.43 -8.99
N VAL A 65 10.74 -10.96 -10.20
CA VAL A 65 10.46 -12.37 -10.48
C VAL A 65 11.60 -12.88 -11.34
N ASP A 66 12.32 -13.89 -10.86
CA ASP A 66 13.46 -14.50 -11.55
C ASP A 66 14.50 -13.46 -12.01
N GLY A 67 14.73 -12.46 -11.15
CA GLY A 67 15.68 -11.40 -11.46
C GLY A 67 15.16 -10.32 -12.38
N THR A 68 13.93 -10.45 -12.87
CA THR A 68 13.31 -9.46 -13.74
C THR A 68 12.38 -8.58 -12.90
N GLU A 69 12.55 -7.28 -13.06
CA GLU A 69 11.70 -6.31 -12.37
C GLU A 69 10.43 -6.08 -13.19
N ILE A 70 9.28 -6.24 -12.53
CA ILE A 70 7.97 -6.08 -13.16
C ILE A 70 7.22 -5.00 -12.41
N SER A 71 6.76 -3.97 -13.12
CA SER A 71 5.94 -2.90 -12.53
C SER A 71 4.49 -3.14 -12.89
N GLY A 72 3.62 -3.13 -11.88
CA GLY A 72 2.19 -3.28 -12.05
C GLY A 72 1.46 -1.94 -12.07
N PRO A 73 0.21 -1.96 -12.52
CA PRO A 73 -0.61 -0.75 -12.49
C PRO A 73 -0.96 -0.39 -11.05
#